data_c46d86884a0373191426affd9b94ae91
#
_entry.id   c46d86884a0373191426affd9b94ae91
#
_cell.length_a   1.000
_cell.length_b   1.000
_cell.length_c   1.000
_cell.angle_alpha   90.00
_cell.angle_beta   90.00
_cell.angle_gamma   90.00
#
_symmetry.space_group_name_H-M   'P 1'
#
loop_
_entity.id
_entity.type
_entity.pdbx_description
1 polymer ?
#
loop_
_entity_poly.entity_id
_entity_poly.type
_entity_poly.pdbx_seq_one_letter_code
_entity_poly.pdbx_strand_id
1 'polypeptide(L)'
;DSINLNLTNPASLSELKRVNYSLGITYDNLTFKSENANENSNSSNVNYLAVAIPTKHFTFAFGVIPQTSVGYLLESTDETVVPNIIDRYRGEGGVNTAFLSLGVKLFSKISVGLTTNYEFGNLNHITTRFLEDVELATRLESNSSLSGLNNVYSLMFREKISNKLTLHATYVSSQKFELGSNNTQTLSTYSLTNQYGGDEEQIDLGAMNLERTEITVPKFQTFGLGLGVDTKWFLGAEYKLVDGGGLNNKLFNLDNVEFKKGSKFSLGGFYIPKYDSFTNFFSRLVYRGGFRVEDSGLHIDNQSIKEVGFNFGFGIPFQGFSSINLGFEVGKRGTTNAGLIQENFFSVRLGMSLSDLWFVKNKYN
;
A
#
# COMPACT_ATOMS: atom_id res chain seq x y z
N ASP A 1 7.22 -4.52 18.94
CA ASP A 1 8.31 -5.44 18.64
C ASP A 1 9.63 -4.67 18.72
N SER A 2 10.64 -5.22 19.39
CA SER A 2 11.94 -4.55 19.56
C SER A 2 12.93 -4.86 18.42
N ILE A 3 12.52 -5.66 17.45
CA ILE A 3 13.36 -6.21 16.39
C ILE A 3 12.84 -5.81 15.00
N ASN A 4 11.53 -5.85 14.78
CA ASN A 4 10.94 -5.57 13.48
C ASN A 4 10.38 -4.14 13.44
N LEU A 5 10.65 -3.47 12.34
CA LEU A 5 10.13 -2.13 12.06
C LEU A 5 8.64 -2.20 11.72
N ASN A 6 7.83 -1.39 12.41
CA ASN A 6 6.42 -1.18 12.08
C ASN A 6 6.26 0.18 11.40
N LEU A 7 5.99 0.17 10.11
CA LEU A 7 5.87 1.37 9.29
C LEU A 7 4.49 2.06 9.43
N THR A 8 3.48 1.36 9.95
CA THR A 8 2.12 1.89 10.07
C THR A 8 1.87 2.64 11.37
N ASN A 9 2.70 2.41 12.41
CA ASN A 9 2.55 3.04 13.72
C ASN A 9 3.88 3.65 14.20
N PRO A 10 4.14 4.93 13.96
CA PRO A 10 5.40 5.58 14.35
C PRO A 10 5.67 5.58 15.87
N ALA A 11 4.66 5.55 16.74
CA ALA A 11 4.89 5.45 18.17
C ALA A 11 5.60 4.15 18.58
N SER A 12 5.44 3.08 17.79
CA SER A 12 6.08 1.79 18.03
C SER A 12 7.61 1.81 17.81
N LEU A 13 8.13 2.81 17.10
CA LEU A 13 9.56 3.02 16.91
C LEU A 13 10.30 3.19 18.25
N SER A 14 9.64 3.76 19.26
CA SER A 14 10.20 3.94 20.59
C SER A 14 10.59 2.64 21.32
N GLU A 15 10.11 1.49 20.83
CA GLU A 15 10.44 0.16 21.38
C GLU A 15 11.64 -0.49 20.69
N LEU A 16 12.12 0.06 19.57
CA LEU A 16 13.32 -0.45 18.88
C LEU A 16 14.57 -0.20 19.71
N LYS A 17 15.44 -1.20 19.76
CA LYS A 17 16.69 -1.15 20.53
C LYS A 17 17.94 -1.20 19.68
N ARG A 18 17.79 -1.46 18.38
CA ARG A 18 18.88 -1.63 17.44
C ARG A 18 18.57 -0.90 16.14
N VAL A 19 19.59 -0.48 15.43
CA VAL A 19 19.44 -0.03 14.06
C VAL A 19 18.86 -1.18 13.25
N ASN A 20 17.86 -0.86 12.43
CA ASN A 20 17.14 -1.85 11.66
C ASN A 20 17.08 -1.41 10.20
N TYR A 21 17.52 -2.28 9.31
CA TYR A 21 17.37 -2.15 7.86
C TYR A 21 16.30 -3.15 7.43
N SER A 22 15.24 -2.66 6.84
CA SER A 22 14.10 -3.49 6.45
C SER A 22 13.81 -3.35 4.96
N LEU A 23 13.62 -4.49 4.30
CA LEU A 23 13.19 -4.61 2.91
C LEU A 23 12.02 -5.57 2.83
N GLY A 24 10.99 -5.21 2.09
CA GLY A 24 9.85 -6.07 1.80
C GLY A 24 9.62 -6.20 0.30
N ILE A 25 9.34 -7.43 -0.15
CA ILE A 25 9.02 -7.76 -1.54
C ILE A 25 7.76 -8.61 -1.53
N THR A 26 6.89 -8.38 -2.50
CA THR A 26 5.69 -9.22 -2.74
C THR A 26 5.67 -9.73 -4.17
N TYR A 27 5.25 -10.98 -4.31
CA TYR A 27 4.82 -11.56 -5.57
C TYR A 27 3.33 -11.87 -5.47
N ASP A 28 2.55 -11.33 -6.40
CA ASP A 28 1.10 -11.50 -6.48
C ASP A 28 0.74 -12.32 -7.72
N ASN A 29 -0.08 -13.32 -7.52
CA ASN A 29 -0.79 -14.04 -8.58
C ASN A 29 -2.26 -13.67 -8.49
N LEU A 30 -2.78 -13.04 -9.54
CA LEU A 30 -4.10 -12.45 -9.62
C LEU A 30 -4.95 -13.20 -10.64
N THR A 31 -6.18 -13.52 -10.28
CA THR A 31 -7.19 -14.03 -11.20
C THR A 31 -8.35 -13.05 -11.24
N PHE A 32 -8.50 -12.37 -12.36
CA PHE A 32 -9.63 -11.49 -12.63
C PHE A 32 -10.80 -12.33 -13.17
N LYS A 33 -11.96 -12.16 -12.57
CA LYS A 33 -13.20 -12.86 -12.94
C LYS A 33 -14.25 -11.84 -13.34
N SER A 34 -14.76 -11.95 -14.56
CA SER A 34 -16.00 -11.34 -15.01
C SER A 34 -17.13 -12.37 -15.07
N GLU A 35 -18.32 -11.98 -15.50
CA GLU A 35 -19.43 -12.93 -15.69
C GLU A 35 -19.11 -14.02 -16.72
N ASN A 36 -18.33 -13.69 -17.77
CA ASN A 36 -18.12 -14.54 -18.93
C ASN A 36 -16.67 -14.97 -19.16
N ALA A 37 -15.70 -14.42 -18.42
CA ALA A 37 -14.28 -14.66 -18.66
C ALA A 37 -13.47 -14.65 -17.37
N ASN A 38 -12.31 -15.33 -17.42
CA ASN A 38 -11.30 -15.29 -16.38
C ASN A 38 -9.95 -14.97 -17.04
N GLU A 39 -9.19 -14.08 -16.42
CA GLU A 39 -7.83 -13.73 -16.85
C GLU A 39 -6.88 -13.81 -15.66
N ASN A 40 -5.65 -14.26 -15.91
CA ASN A 40 -4.61 -14.36 -14.90
C ASN A 40 -3.51 -13.32 -15.15
N SER A 41 -3.03 -12.70 -14.10
CA SER A 41 -1.90 -11.78 -14.14
C SER A 41 -0.97 -12.03 -12.97
N ASN A 42 0.30 -11.71 -13.14
CA ASN A 42 1.31 -11.79 -12.09
C ASN A 42 2.02 -10.46 -11.95
N SER A 43 2.33 -10.08 -10.73
CA SER A 43 3.14 -8.90 -10.46
C SER A 43 4.17 -9.16 -9.36
N SER A 44 5.28 -8.44 -9.43
CA SER A 44 6.32 -8.46 -8.40
C SER A 44 6.65 -7.03 -8.02
N ASN A 45 6.57 -6.72 -6.73
CA ASN A 45 6.72 -5.36 -6.25
C ASN A 45 7.64 -5.31 -5.02
N VAL A 46 8.45 -4.25 -4.92
CA VAL A 46 9.11 -3.87 -3.68
C VAL A 46 8.07 -3.12 -2.84
N ASN A 47 7.78 -3.60 -1.62
CA ASN A 47 6.77 -2.99 -0.76
C ASN A 47 7.31 -1.83 0.06
N TYR A 48 8.54 -1.94 0.50
CA TYR A 48 9.22 -0.90 1.28
C TYR A 48 10.73 -1.15 1.35
N LEU A 49 11.44 -0.05 1.46
CA LEU A 49 12.83 0.00 1.90
C LEU A 49 12.92 1.03 3.03
N ALA A 50 13.38 0.62 4.20
CA ALA A 50 13.37 1.46 5.39
C ALA A 50 14.56 1.23 6.29
N VAL A 51 14.98 2.29 6.96
CA VAL A 51 16.03 2.27 7.99
C VAL A 51 15.48 2.94 9.23
N ALA A 52 15.67 2.30 10.39
CA ALA A 52 15.34 2.88 11.69
C ALA A 52 16.57 2.93 12.58
N ILE A 53 16.80 4.07 13.23
CA ILE A 53 17.97 4.34 14.06
C ILE A 53 17.49 4.78 15.45
N PRO A 54 17.55 3.90 16.45
CA PRO A 54 17.24 4.25 17.84
C PRO A 54 18.39 5.06 18.45
N THR A 55 18.03 6.12 19.15
CA THR A 55 18.91 6.89 20.02
C THR A 55 18.53 6.68 21.48
N LYS A 56 19.18 7.36 22.38
CA LYS A 56 18.89 7.27 23.82
C LYS A 56 17.48 7.75 24.19
N HIS A 57 16.95 8.75 23.48
CA HIS A 57 15.71 9.43 23.84
C HIS A 57 14.58 9.27 22.81
N PHE A 58 14.92 9.04 21.55
CA PHE A 58 13.97 8.89 20.46
C PHE A 58 14.50 7.91 19.40
N THR A 59 13.62 7.42 18.58
CA THR A 59 13.98 6.64 17.40
C THR A 59 13.45 7.35 16.17
N PHE A 60 14.29 7.52 15.16
CA PHE A 60 13.84 7.98 13.86
C PHE A 60 13.96 6.88 12.82
N ALA A 61 13.09 6.92 11.83
CA ALA A 61 13.11 6.02 10.69
C ALA A 61 12.82 6.79 9.42
N PHE A 62 13.41 6.34 8.31
CA PHE A 62 13.18 6.91 7.00
C PHE A 62 13.22 5.82 5.95
N GLY A 63 12.63 6.10 4.79
CA GLY A 63 12.58 5.13 3.72
C GLY A 63 11.64 5.52 2.59
N VAL A 64 11.39 4.55 1.71
CA VAL A 64 10.48 4.69 0.57
C VAL A 64 9.49 3.53 0.57
N ILE A 65 8.23 3.86 0.30
CA ILE A 65 7.11 2.91 0.21
C ILE A 65 6.35 3.20 -1.09
N PRO A 66 6.35 2.30 -2.08
CA PRO A 66 5.38 2.38 -3.17
C PRO A 66 3.94 2.25 -2.61
N GLN A 67 3.10 3.26 -2.85
CA GLN A 67 1.73 3.29 -2.35
C GLN A 67 0.74 2.68 -3.34
N THR A 68 0.89 3.06 -4.60
CA THR A 68 0.03 2.58 -5.68
C THR A 68 0.86 2.23 -6.89
N SER A 69 0.36 1.30 -7.68
CA SER A 69 0.89 0.96 -9.00
C SER A 69 -0.26 0.86 -9.97
N VAL A 70 -0.11 1.46 -11.13
CA VAL A 70 -1.05 1.37 -12.25
C VAL A 70 -0.34 0.63 -13.38
N GLY A 71 -0.97 -0.44 -13.88
CA GLY A 71 -0.45 -1.23 -14.99
C GLY A 71 -1.60 -2.01 -15.61
N TYR A 72 -2.26 -1.44 -16.64
CA TYR A 72 -3.32 -2.12 -17.36
C TYR A 72 -3.23 -1.87 -18.87
N LEU A 73 -3.71 -2.84 -19.63
CA LEU A 73 -3.95 -2.75 -21.06
C LEU A 73 -5.33 -3.39 -21.32
N LEU A 74 -6.28 -2.56 -21.72
CA LEU A 74 -7.66 -2.97 -22.00
C LEU A 74 -7.99 -2.63 -23.44
N GLU A 75 -8.82 -3.44 -24.08
CA GLU A 75 -9.31 -3.22 -25.42
C GLU A 75 -10.83 -3.42 -25.44
N SER A 76 -11.52 -2.52 -26.15
CA SER A 76 -12.97 -2.56 -26.34
C SER A 76 -13.26 -2.38 -27.82
N THR A 77 -14.11 -3.22 -28.39
CA THR A 77 -14.54 -3.13 -29.79
C THR A 77 -16.04 -2.80 -29.84
N ASP A 78 -16.37 -1.75 -30.58
CA ASP A 78 -17.76 -1.40 -30.91
C ASP A 78 -18.06 -1.91 -32.32
N GLU A 79 -18.79 -3.03 -32.39
CA GLU A 79 -19.23 -3.66 -33.64
C GLU A 79 -20.57 -3.09 -34.17
N THR A 80 -21.18 -2.14 -33.46
CA THR A 80 -22.46 -1.51 -33.86
C THR A 80 -22.28 -0.46 -34.96
N VAL A 81 -21.03 -0.04 -35.21
CA VAL A 81 -20.64 0.98 -36.21
C VAL A 81 -19.78 0.32 -37.28
N VAL A 82 -19.90 0.77 -38.52
CA VAL A 82 -19.09 0.29 -39.66
C VAL A 82 -18.30 1.46 -40.24
N PRO A 83 -16.96 1.39 -40.33
CA PRO A 83 -16.08 0.33 -39.82
C PRO A 83 -16.08 0.24 -38.29
N ASN A 84 -15.76 -0.93 -37.73
CA ASN A 84 -15.71 -1.15 -36.28
C ASN A 84 -14.73 -0.17 -35.63
N ILE A 85 -15.13 0.34 -34.44
CA ILE A 85 -14.28 1.21 -33.61
C ILE A 85 -13.61 0.32 -32.57
N ILE A 86 -12.30 0.42 -32.47
CA ILE A 86 -11.49 -0.28 -31.45
C ILE A 86 -10.81 0.76 -30.57
N ASP A 87 -11.11 0.73 -29.29
CA ASP A 87 -10.48 1.58 -28.27
C ASP A 87 -9.53 0.75 -27.41
N ARG A 88 -8.28 1.18 -27.34
CA ARG A 88 -7.26 0.59 -26.49
C ARG A 88 -6.87 1.57 -25.40
N TYR A 89 -6.98 1.11 -24.16
CA TYR A 89 -6.67 1.88 -22.95
C TYR A 89 -5.45 1.28 -22.27
N ARG A 90 -4.42 2.09 -22.05
CA ARG A 90 -3.20 1.72 -21.34
C ARG A 90 -2.99 2.70 -20.21
N GLY A 91 -2.76 2.18 -19.00
CA GLY A 91 -2.37 2.97 -17.85
C GLY A 91 -1.05 2.49 -17.28
N GLU A 92 -0.17 3.42 -16.91
CA GLU A 92 1.13 3.16 -16.31
C GLU A 92 1.45 4.17 -15.22
N GLY A 93 2.29 3.76 -14.27
CA GLY A 93 2.80 4.64 -13.24
C GLY A 93 2.41 4.23 -11.83
N GLY A 94 2.40 5.22 -10.93
CA GLY A 94 2.07 5.00 -9.53
C GLY A 94 2.53 6.15 -8.65
N VAL A 95 2.17 6.08 -7.38
CA VAL A 95 2.55 7.03 -6.35
C VAL A 95 3.45 6.33 -5.34
N ASN A 96 4.55 6.97 -5.00
CA ASN A 96 5.51 6.53 -4.00
C ASN A 96 5.50 7.50 -2.82
N THR A 97 5.84 7.02 -1.65
CA THR A 97 6.02 7.81 -0.44
C THR A 97 7.46 7.74 0.02
N ALA A 98 8.12 8.90 0.11
CA ALA A 98 9.32 9.04 0.94
C ALA A 98 8.88 9.51 2.33
N PHE A 99 9.28 8.81 3.38
CA PHE A 99 8.84 9.12 4.73
C PHE A 99 9.99 9.40 5.70
N LEU A 100 9.70 10.24 6.68
CA LEU A 100 10.52 10.46 7.86
C LEU A 100 9.64 10.30 9.10
N SER A 101 10.00 9.37 9.97
CA SER A 101 9.25 9.04 11.18
C SER A 101 10.05 9.31 12.43
N LEU A 102 9.39 9.75 13.48
CA LEU A 102 9.94 9.96 14.80
C LEU A 102 9.04 9.26 15.84
N GLY A 103 9.65 8.44 16.70
CA GLY A 103 8.98 7.80 17.83
C GLY A 103 9.67 8.14 19.15
N VAL A 104 8.89 8.55 20.15
CA VAL A 104 9.37 8.98 21.46
C VAL A 104 8.57 8.28 22.56
N LYS A 105 9.26 7.77 23.57
CA LYS A 105 8.65 7.27 24.79
C LYS A 105 8.55 8.41 25.80
N LEU A 106 7.32 8.92 26.02
CA LEU A 106 7.09 10.03 26.95
C LEU A 106 7.12 9.57 28.41
N PHE A 107 6.47 8.44 28.70
CA PHE A 107 6.38 7.85 30.03
C PHE A 107 6.63 6.34 29.93
N SER A 108 6.73 5.67 31.07
CA SER A 108 6.98 4.21 31.09
C SER A 108 5.98 3.39 30.27
N LYS A 109 4.75 3.91 30.08
CA LYS A 109 3.62 3.22 29.44
C LYS A 109 3.14 3.85 28.13
N ILE A 110 3.54 5.10 27.85
CA ILE A 110 3.00 5.90 26.73
C ILE A 110 4.11 6.28 25.78
N SER A 111 3.90 6.01 24.51
CA SER A 111 4.75 6.46 23.41
C SER A 111 3.92 7.23 22.38
N VAL A 112 4.55 8.21 21.76
CA VAL A 112 3.98 9.01 20.68
C VAL A 112 4.85 8.92 19.46
N GLY A 113 4.26 9.12 18.29
CA GLY A 113 4.98 9.10 17.04
C GLY A 113 4.38 10.04 16.00
N LEU A 114 5.26 10.50 15.13
CA LEU A 114 4.95 11.34 13.98
C LEU A 114 5.65 10.76 12.75
N THR A 115 4.94 10.66 11.65
CA THR A 115 5.52 10.42 10.33
C THR A 115 5.12 11.56 9.40
N THR A 116 6.10 12.15 8.73
CA THR A 116 5.88 13.07 7.61
C THR A 116 6.17 12.29 6.34
N ASN A 117 5.19 12.24 5.45
CA ASN A 117 5.24 11.59 4.16
C ASN A 117 5.30 12.64 3.05
N TYR A 118 6.23 12.46 2.12
CA TYR A 118 6.24 13.15 0.84
C TYR A 118 5.77 12.16 -0.23
N GLU A 119 4.56 12.38 -0.72
CA GLU A 119 3.95 11.60 -1.79
C GLU A 119 4.42 12.15 -3.13
N PHE A 120 4.87 11.29 -4.05
CA PHE A 120 5.31 11.70 -5.38
C PHE A 120 5.13 10.58 -6.39
N GLY A 121 4.90 10.93 -7.64
CA GLY A 121 4.76 9.95 -8.71
C GLY A 121 4.21 10.52 -9.99
N ASN A 122 4.06 9.64 -10.97
CA ASN A 122 3.47 9.97 -12.26
C ASN A 122 2.42 8.93 -12.62
N LEU A 123 1.34 9.39 -13.25
CA LEU A 123 0.34 8.54 -13.88
C LEU A 123 0.28 8.91 -15.36
N ASN A 124 0.40 7.91 -16.22
CA ASN A 124 0.26 8.03 -17.65
C ASN A 124 -0.93 7.19 -18.11
N HIS A 125 -1.89 7.84 -18.77
CA HIS A 125 -3.04 7.21 -19.39
C HIS A 125 -3.02 7.47 -20.89
N ILE A 126 -3.03 6.38 -21.67
CA ILE A 126 -3.01 6.43 -23.12
C ILE A 126 -4.30 5.79 -23.62
N THR A 127 -5.08 6.56 -24.37
CA THR A 127 -6.23 6.05 -25.13
C THR A 127 -5.90 6.11 -26.61
N THR A 128 -5.93 4.95 -27.29
CA THR A 128 -5.76 4.88 -28.73
C THR A 128 -7.06 4.39 -29.35
N ARG A 129 -7.62 5.20 -30.22
CA ARG A 129 -8.82 4.85 -31.00
C ARG A 129 -8.45 4.63 -32.44
N PHE A 130 -8.81 3.50 -32.99
CA PHE A 130 -8.63 3.17 -34.39
C PHE A 130 -9.91 2.59 -35.00
N LEU A 131 -10.07 2.84 -36.26
CA LEU A 131 -11.13 2.28 -37.08
C LEU A 131 -10.56 1.07 -37.83
N GLU A 132 -11.34 0.00 -37.95
CA GLU A 132 -10.95 -1.15 -38.75
C GLU A 132 -10.71 -0.70 -40.21
N ASP A 133 -9.68 -1.22 -40.82
CA ASP A 133 -9.24 -0.88 -42.19
C ASP A 133 -8.71 0.57 -42.38
N VAL A 134 -8.48 1.33 -41.32
CA VAL A 134 -7.84 2.66 -41.34
C VAL A 134 -6.44 2.58 -40.73
N GLU A 135 -5.42 2.97 -41.47
CA GLU A 135 -4.02 2.85 -41.05
C GLU A 135 -3.67 3.79 -39.88
N LEU A 136 -4.27 4.98 -39.84
CA LEU A 136 -3.97 5.98 -38.84
C LEU A 136 -5.00 5.95 -37.70
N ALA A 137 -4.51 5.73 -36.51
CA ALA A 137 -5.28 5.85 -35.26
C ALA A 137 -5.11 7.23 -34.62
N THR A 138 -6.06 7.61 -33.77
CA THR A 138 -5.93 8.75 -32.89
C THR A 138 -5.48 8.31 -31.52
N ARG A 139 -4.42 8.94 -30.99
CA ARG A 139 -3.87 8.66 -29.67
C ARG A 139 -3.96 9.89 -28.78
N LEU A 140 -4.60 9.74 -27.64
CA LEU A 140 -4.63 10.73 -26.57
C LEU A 140 -3.75 10.21 -25.42
N GLU A 141 -2.72 10.95 -25.08
CA GLU A 141 -1.83 10.68 -23.95
C GLU A 141 -2.02 11.73 -22.87
N SER A 142 -2.33 11.30 -21.65
CA SER A 142 -2.56 12.14 -20.50
C SER A 142 -1.56 11.81 -19.41
N ASN A 143 -0.68 12.76 -19.09
CA ASN A 143 0.33 12.63 -18.04
C ASN A 143 -0.04 13.49 -16.84
N SER A 144 -0.01 12.90 -15.64
CA SER A 144 -0.23 13.58 -14.37
C SER A 144 0.97 13.38 -13.46
N SER A 145 1.65 14.47 -13.11
CA SER A 145 2.74 14.45 -12.12
C SER A 145 2.20 14.85 -10.76
N LEU A 146 2.28 13.91 -9.81
CA LEU A 146 1.66 14.01 -8.50
C LEU A 146 2.68 14.35 -7.42
N SER A 147 2.30 15.26 -6.50
CA SER A 147 3.11 15.52 -5.31
C SER A 147 2.26 16.07 -4.16
N GLY A 148 2.65 15.73 -2.91
CA GLY A 148 1.95 16.22 -1.73
C GLY A 148 2.67 15.88 -0.43
N LEU A 149 2.25 16.52 0.66
CA LEU A 149 2.76 16.28 2.01
C LEU A 149 1.62 15.83 2.92
N ASN A 150 1.88 14.77 3.67
CA ASN A 150 0.94 14.20 4.62
C ASN A 150 1.62 13.92 5.95
N ASN A 151 0.88 14.09 7.06
CA ASN A 151 1.36 13.76 8.39
C ASN A 151 0.48 12.68 9.04
N VAL A 152 1.15 11.71 9.67
CA VAL A 152 0.52 10.62 10.43
C VAL A 152 0.98 10.72 11.88
N TYR A 153 0.03 10.77 12.79
CA TYR A 153 0.25 10.85 14.24
C TYR A 153 -0.13 9.53 14.87
N SER A 154 0.59 9.13 15.90
CA SER A 154 0.24 7.93 16.64
C SER A 154 0.48 8.05 18.14
N LEU A 155 -0.33 7.30 18.87
CA LEU A 155 -0.23 7.10 20.30
C LEU A 155 -0.23 5.60 20.58
N MET A 156 0.66 5.14 21.44
CA MET A 156 0.73 3.76 21.89
C MET A 156 0.79 3.72 23.42
N PHE A 157 -0.10 2.92 23.99
CA PHE A 157 -0.11 2.57 25.41
C PHE A 157 0.30 1.11 25.56
N ARG A 158 1.23 0.84 26.48
CA ARG A 158 1.69 -0.50 26.83
C ARG A 158 1.77 -0.69 28.32
N GLU A 159 1.06 -1.70 28.85
CA GLU A 159 0.98 -1.99 30.27
C GLU A 159 1.15 -3.49 30.53
N LYS A 160 1.96 -3.84 31.52
CA LYS A 160 2.03 -5.19 32.05
C LYS A 160 0.89 -5.40 33.05
N ILE A 161 -0.12 -6.18 32.65
CA ILE A 161 -1.27 -6.50 33.52
C ILE A 161 -0.88 -7.55 34.58
N SER A 162 0.06 -8.44 34.22
CA SER A 162 0.61 -9.43 35.16
C SER A 162 2.08 -9.66 34.84
N ASN A 163 2.74 -10.54 35.61
CA ASN A 163 4.16 -10.85 35.43
C ASN A 163 4.50 -11.36 34.00
N LYS A 164 3.51 -11.83 33.25
CA LYS A 164 3.70 -12.38 31.90
C LYS A 164 2.88 -11.69 30.83
N LEU A 165 1.73 -11.11 31.16
CA LEU A 165 0.75 -10.59 30.20
C LEU A 165 0.91 -9.08 30.02
N THR A 166 1.04 -8.65 28.77
CA THR A 166 1.15 -7.24 28.37
C THR A 166 -0.06 -6.85 27.52
N LEU A 167 -0.69 -5.73 27.88
CA LEU A 167 -1.73 -5.06 27.09
C LEU A 167 -1.10 -4.01 26.21
N HIS A 168 -1.56 -3.93 24.98
CA HIS A 168 -1.22 -2.90 23.99
C HIS A 168 -2.50 -2.22 23.51
N ALA A 169 -2.52 -0.90 23.51
CA ALA A 169 -3.54 -0.12 22.84
C ALA A 169 -2.87 0.91 21.93
N THR A 170 -3.39 1.11 20.74
CA THR A 170 -2.81 2.01 19.75
C THR A 170 -3.89 2.87 19.11
N TYR A 171 -3.51 4.10 18.81
CA TYR A 171 -4.30 5.02 18.00
C TYR A 171 -3.38 5.63 16.94
N VAL A 172 -3.80 5.57 15.67
CA VAL A 172 -3.07 6.18 14.55
C VAL A 172 -4.05 7.00 13.74
N SER A 173 -3.66 8.20 13.34
CA SER A 173 -4.51 9.08 12.52
C SER A 173 -3.67 9.87 11.53
N SER A 174 -4.19 10.04 10.31
CA SER A 174 -3.72 11.04 9.35
C SER A 174 -4.62 12.26 9.33
N GLN A 175 -4.17 13.32 8.69
CA GLN A 175 -5.02 14.44 8.30
C GLN A 175 -5.55 14.22 6.88
N LYS A 176 -6.66 14.90 6.53
CA LYS A 176 -7.04 15.13 5.14
C LYS A 176 -5.96 15.99 4.48
N PHE A 177 -5.51 15.64 3.30
CA PHE A 177 -4.54 16.44 2.56
C PHE A 177 -4.85 16.45 1.06
N GLU A 178 -4.27 17.43 0.37
CA GLU A 178 -4.42 17.56 -1.07
C GLU A 178 -3.13 17.08 -1.75
N LEU A 179 -3.30 16.17 -2.70
CA LEU A 179 -2.25 15.71 -3.60
C LEU A 179 -2.34 16.54 -4.87
N GLY A 180 -1.40 17.46 -5.07
CA GLY A 180 -1.33 18.29 -6.25
C GLY A 180 -0.99 17.47 -7.49
N SER A 181 -1.62 17.77 -8.61
CA SER A 181 -1.42 17.13 -9.90
C SER A 181 -1.13 18.18 -10.97
N ASN A 182 0.03 18.09 -11.62
CA ASN A 182 0.36 18.86 -12.82
C ASN A 182 0.09 17.95 -14.03
N ASN A 183 -0.80 18.41 -14.90
CA ASN A 183 -1.34 17.60 -15.99
C ASN A 183 -0.90 18.13 -17.35
N THR A 184 -0.62 17.24 -18.27
CA THR A 184 -0.42 17.52 -19.69
C THR A 184 -1.23 16.52 -20.52
N GLN A 185 -1.74 16.97 -21.67
CA GLN A 185 -2.40 16.09 -22.64
C GLN A 185 -1.85 16.37 -24.02
N THR A 186 -1.57 15.29 -24.74
CA THR A 186 -1.08 15.32 -26.13
C THR A 186 -2.00 14.46 -26.99
N LEU A 187 -2.50 15.07 -28.05
CA LEU A 187 -3.24 14.38 -29.11
C LEU A 187 -2.29 14.12 -30.27
N SER A 188 -2.24 12.90 -30.76
CA SER A 188 -1.37 12.54 -31.88
C SER A 188 -2.05 11.57 -32.81
N THR A 189 -1.56 11.53 -34.07
CA THR A 189 -1.83 10.43 -34.98
C THR A 189 -0.86 9.30 -34.70
N TYR A 190 -1.31 8.05 -34.81
CA TYR A 190 -0.51 6.85 -34.54
C TYR A 190 -0.68 5.83 -35.64
N SER A 191 0.41 5.46 -36.30
CA SER A 191 0.39 4.40 -37.33
C SER A 191 0.53 3.02 -36.71
N LEU A 192 -0.44 2.15 -36.98
CA LEU A 192 -0.44 0.77 -36.50
C LEU A 192 0.67 -0.06 -37.15
N THR A 193 0.98 0.20 -38.42
CA THR A 193 1.97 -0.56 -39.19
C THR A 193 3.40 -0.24 -38.76
N ASN A 194 3.70 1.03 -38.56
CA ASN A 194 5.05 1.49 -38.24
C ASN A 194 5.27 1.72 -36.76
N GLN A 195 4.22 1.63 -35.93
CA GLN A 195 4.22 1.95 -34.47
C GLN A 195 4.84 3.33 -34.18
N TYR A 196 4.70 4.26 -35.08
CA TYR A 196 5.26 5.60 -35.00
C TYR A 196 4.17 6.63 -34.82
N GLY A 197 4.39 7.59 -33.90
CA GLY A 197 3.54 8.77 -33.75
C GLY A 197 3.76 9.73 -34.89
N GLY A 198 2.67 10.23 -35.49
CA GLY A 198 2.67 11.30 -36.48
C GLY A 198 2.59 12.67 -35.83
N ASP A 199 1.79 13.55 -36.48
CA ASP A 199 1.57 14.93 -35.96
C ASP A 199 1.08 14.92 -34.53
N GLU A 200 1.70 15.74 -33.68
CA GLU A 200 1.37 15.89 -32.27
C GLU A 200 0.86 17.31 -32.00
N GLU A 201 -0.23 17.39 -31.24
CA GLU A 201 -0.80 18.65 -30.77
C GLU A 201 -0.95 18.58 -29.24
N GLN A 202 -0.36 19.54 -28.55
CA GLN A 202 -0.56 19.69 -27.12
C GLN A 202 -1.89 20.39 -26.83
N ILE A 203 -2.74 19.75 -26.03
CA ILE A 203 -4.03 20.31 -25.63
C ILE A 203 -3.80 21.38 -24.57
N ASP A 204 -4.38 22.56 -24.78
CA ASP A 204 -4.32 23.66 -23.80
C ASP A 204 -5.26 23.36 -22.59
N LEU A 205 -4.71 22.65 -21.63
CA LEU A 205 -5.40 22.37 -20.35
C LEU A 205 -5.55 23.63 -19.47
N GLY A 206 -4.73 24.67 -19.70
CA GLY A 206 -4.80 25.93 -18.97
C GLY A 206 -6.11 26.65 -19.23
N ALA A 207 -6.57 26.70 -20.48
CA ALA A 207 -7.86 27.27 -20.86
C ALA A 207 -9.06 26.58 -20.20
N MET A 208 -8.90 25.27 -19.85
CA MET A 208 -9.92 24.46 -19.18
C MET A 208 -9.77 24.41 -17.65
N ASN A 209 -8.75 25.07 -17.08
CA ASN A 209 -8.38 24.97 -15.66
C ASN A 209 -8.08 23.54 -15.21
N LEU A 210 -7.49 22.72 -16.08
CA LEU A 210 -7.12 21.31 -15.83
C LEU A 210 -5.61 21.07 -15.82
N GLU A 211 -4.77 22.07 -16.16
CA GLU A 211 -3.31 21.97 -16.09
C GLU A 211 -2.83 21.66 -14.67
N ARG A 212 -3.50 22.24 -13.67
CA ARG A 212 -3.21 22.00 -12.25
C ARG A 212 -4.51 21.64 -11.55
N THR A 213 -4.55 20.42 -11.01
CA THR A 213 -5.69 19.92 -10.24
C THR A 213 -5.20 19.39 -8.88
N GLU A 214 -6.15 19.12 -8.00
CA GLU A 214 -5.88 18.57 -6.68
C GLU A 214 -6.74 17.34 -6.48
N ILE A 215 -6.12 16.30 -5.89
CA ILE A 215 -6.80 15.08 -5.48
C ILE A 215 -6.88 15.09 -3.97
N THR A 216 -8.07 15.17 -3.42
CA THR A 216 -8.27 15.08 -1.98
C THR A 216 -8.05 13.67 -1.50
N VAL A 217 -7.08 13.46 -0.61
CA VAL A 217 -6.86 12.19 0.09
C VAL A 217 -7.56 12.25 1.44
N PRO A 218 -8.52 11.35 1.73
CA PRO A 218 -9.31 11.40 2.95
C PRO A 218 -8.45 11.08 4.19
N LYS A 219 -8.86 11.65 5.31
CA LYS A 219 -8.34 11.33 6.64
C LYS A 219 -8.68 9.89 7.01
N PHE A 220 -7.78 9.22 7.74
CA PHE A 220 -8.07 7.94 8.38
C PHE A 220 -7.79 7.96 9.88
N GLN A 221 -8.43 7.04 10.60
CA GLN A 221 -8.21 6.76 12.01
C GLN A 221 -8.16 5.25 12.22
N THR A 222 -7.19 4.80 13.00
CA THR A 222 -6.99 3.38 13.30
C THR A 222 -6.91 3.18 14.81
N PHE A 223 -7.68 2.26 15.32
CA PHE A 223 -7.71 1.85 16.71
C PHE A 223 -7.25 0.40 16.80
N GLY A 224 -6.25 0.14 17.63
CA GLY A 224 -5.73 -1.20 17.83
C GLY A 224 -5.75 -1.59 19.31
N LEU A 225 -6.05 -2.86 19.57
CA LEU A 225 -6.00 -3.46 20.89
C LEU A 225 -5.35 -4.83 20.79
N GLY A 226 -4.45 -5.16 21.70
CA GLY A 226 -3.77 -6.45 21.69
C GLY A 226 -3.30 -6.89 23.06
N LEU A 227 -3.23 -8.20 23.21
CA LEU A 227 -2.73 -8.88 24.40
C LEU A 227 -1.66 -9.88 24.02
N GLY A 228 -0.64 -10.05 24.85
CA GLY A 228 0.39 -11.03 24.58
C GLY A 228 1.34 -11.26 25.73
N VAL A 229 2.10 -12.34 25.56
CA VAL A 229 3.25 -12.68 26.40
C VAL A 229 4.48 -12.48 25.56
N ASP A 230 5.37 -11.58 25.98
CA ASP A 230 6.59 -11.29 25.26
C ASP A 230 7.33 -12.62 24.93
N THR A 231 7.81 -12.75 23.68
CA THR A 231 8.53 -13.92 23.15
C THR A 231 7.75 -15.23 23.09
N LYS A 232 6.42 -15.23 23.31
CA LYS A 232 5.62 -16.45 23.28
C LYS A 232 4.40 -16.37 22.37
N TRP A 233 3.52 -15.42 22.59
CA TRP A 233 2.34 -15.23 21.77
C TRP A 233 1.79 -13.81 21.88
N PHE A 234 1.09 -13.38 20.85
CA PHE A 234 0.35 -12.12 20.80
C PHE A 234 -0.92 -12.33 19.98
N LEU A 235 -2.01 -11.74 20.43
CA LEU A 235 -3.25 -11.62 19.67
C LEU A 235 -3.69 -10.17 19.69
N GLY A 236 -4.04 -9.61 18.54
CA GLY A 236 -4.48 -8.23 18.40
C GLY A 236 -5.54 -8.06 17.36
N ALA A 237 -6.40 -7.08 17.58
CA ALA A 237 -7.41 -6.61 16.65
C ALA A 237 -7.18 -5.13 16.34
N GLU A 238 -7.47 -4.74 15.10
CA GLU A 238 -7.36 -3.38 14.61
C GLU A 238 -8.60 -3.00 13.81
N TYR A 239 -9.09 -1.80 14.00
CA TYR A 239 -10.19 -1.22 13.25
C TYR A 239 -9.78 0.14 12.68
N LYS A 240 -9.76 0.23 11.35
CA LYS A 240 -9.45 1.45 10.60
C LYS A 240 -10.73 2.02 10.01
N LEU A 241 -10.89 3.32 10.16
CA LEU A 241 -11.94 4.13 9.53
C LEU A 241 -11.29 5.09 8.54
N VAL A 242 -11.89 5.22 7.37
CA VAL A 242 -11.48 6.18 6.33
C VAL A 242 -12.67 7.08 6.03
N ASP A 243 -12.48 8.39 6.09
CA ASP A 243 -13.54 9.33 5.75
C ASP A 243 -13.93 9.20 4.28
N GLY A 244 -15.20 9.48 3.97
CA GLY A 244 -15.67 9.48 2.59
C GLY A 244 -15.36 10.79 1.88
N GLY A 245 -15.48 10.75 0.55
CA GLY A 245 -15.24 11.88 -0.35
C GLY A 245 -13.75 12.09 -0.62
N GLY A 246 -13.42 12.40 -1.83
CA GLY A 246 -12.05 12.56 -2.29
C GLY A 246 -11.66 11.51 -3.34
N LEU A 247 -10.43 11.54 -3.76
CA LEU A 247 -9.86 10.76 -4.88
C LEU A 247 -10.46 11.08 -6.25
N ASN A 248 -11.26 12.14 -6.36
CA ASN A 248 -11.75 12.64 -7.63
C ASN A 248 -10.68 13.52 -8.28
N ASN A 249 -10.20 13.11 -9.44
CA ASN A 249 -9.40 13.94 -10.31
C ASN A 249 -10.33 14.58 -11.36
N LYS A 250 -10.33 15.91 -11.44
CA LYS A 250 -11.18 16.64 -12.42
C LYS A 250 -10.87 16.27 -13.87
N LEU A 251 -9.65 15.80 -14.15
CA LEU A 251 -9.24 15.35 -15.48
C LEU A 251 -9.85 13.98 -15.84
N PHE A 252 -10.11 13.12 -14.84
CA PHE A 252 -10.61 11.77 -15.00
C PHE A 252 -11.87 11.54 -14.16
N ASN A 253 -12.85 12.41 -14.32
CA ASN A 253 -14.12 12.25 -13.62
C ASN A 253 -14.93 11.09 -14.22
N LEU A 254 -15.30 10.13 -13.36
CA LEU A 254 -16.12 8.98 -13.72
C LEU A 254 -17.48 9.13 -13.02
N ASP A 255 -18.55 9.27 -13.79
CA ASP A 255 -19.89 9.52 -13.27
C ASP A 255 -20.48 8.36 -12.47
N ASN A 256 -19.97 7.13 -12.69
CA ASN A 256 -20.44 5.92 -12.02
C ASN A 256 -19.58 5.53 -10.79
N VAL A 257 -18.63 6.38 -10.38
CA VAL A 257 -17.70 6.11 -9.27
C VAL A 257 -17.95 7.10 -8.12
N GLU A 258 -18.19 6.57 -6.94
CA GLU A 258 -18.34 7.32 -5.70
C GLU A 258 -17.40 6.82 -4.62
N PHE A 259 -16.84 7.74 -3.83
CA PHE A 259 -16.04 7.41 -2.64
C PHE A 259 -16.83 7.74 -1.37
N LYS A 260 -17.30 6.71 -0.68
CA LYS A 260 -18.00 6.78 0.62
C LYS A 260 -17.02 6.49 1.76
N LYS A 261 -17.53 6.47 2.98
CA LYS A 261 -16.73 6.06 4.14
C LYS A 261 -16.31 4.60 4.01
N GLY A 262 -15.02 4.37 4.20
CA GLY A 262 -14.44 3.05 4.20
C GLY A 262 -14.12 2.56 5.62
N SER A 263 -14.00 1.26 5.78
CA SER A 263 -13.56 0.64 7.03
C SER A 263 -12.78 -0.63 6.80
N LYS A 264 -11.86 -0.94 7.70
CA LYS A 264 -11.10 -2.18 7.69
C LYS A 264 -11.01 -2.75 9.09
N PHE A 265 -11.42 -4.00 9.23
CA PHE A 265 -11.20 -4.80 10.43
C PHE A 265 -10.11 -5.82 10.17
N SER A 266 -9.16 -5.93 11.08
CA SER A 266 -8.09 -6.93 11.04
C SER A 266 -7.96 -7.63 12.39
N LEU A 267 -7.80 -8.94 12.38
CA LEU A 267 -7.47 -9.74 13.54
C LEU A 267 -6.25 -10.58 13.21
N GLY A 268 -5.28 -10.61 14.09
CA GLY A 268 -4.08 -11.40 13.84
C GLY A 268 -3.23 -11.59 15.08
N GLY A 269 -2.30 -12.52 14.97
CA GLY A 269 -1.40 -12.81 16.05
C GLY A 269 -0.20 -13.65 15.65
N PHE A 270 0.61 -13.94 16.63
CA PHE A 270 1.74 -14.84 16.47
C PHE A 270 1.89 -15.79 17.65
N TYR A 271 2.56 -16.90 17.39
CA TYR A 271 2.94 -17.89 18.40
C TYR A 271 4.37 -18.37 18.17
N ILE A 272 5.15 -18.48 19.27
CA ILE A 272 6.52 -18.99 19.28
C ILE A 272 6.54 -20.15 20.28
N PRO A 273 6.72 -21.40 19.85
CA PRO A 273 6.70 -22.55 20.76
C PRO A 273 7.75 -22.47 21.86
N LYS A 274 9.02 -22.20 21.47
CA LYS A 274 10.13 -22.06 22.41
C LYS A 274 11.22 -21.16 21.81
N TYR A 275 11.23 -19.89 22.20
CA TYR A 275 12.11 -18.86 21.65
C TYR A 275 13.62 -19.17 21.86
N ASP A 276 13.97 -19.78 22.99
CA ASP A 276 15.34 -20.08 23.41
C ASP A 276 15.79 -21.54 23.11
N SER A 277 15.11 -22.24 22.19
CA SER A 277 15.47 -23.60 21.81
C SER A 277 16.78 -23.64 21.03
N PHE A 278 17.78 -24.32 21.53
CA PHE A 278 19.05 -24.53 20.84
C PHE A 278 19.04 -25.77 19.93
N THR A 279 18.18 -26.73 20.19
CA THR A 279 18.17 -28.05 19.52
C THR A 279 17.11 -28.16 18.44
N ASN A 280 16.00 -27.41 18.51
CA ASN A 280 14.89 -27.53 17.57
C ASN A 280 14.63 -26.19 16.85
N PHE A 281 14.95 -26.18 15.56
CA PHE A 281 14.74 -25.02 14.68
C PHE A 281 13.26 -24.60 14.62
N PHE A 282 12.33 -25.56 14.42
CA PHE A 282 10.91 -25.26 14.30
C PHE A 282 10.31 -24.64 15.58
N SER A 283 10.89 -24.93 16.73
CA SER A 283 10.42 -24.34 17.99
C SER A 283 10.75 -22.85 18.13
N ARG A 284 11.73 -22.35 17.38
CA ARG A 284 12.14 -20.93 17.37
C ARG A 284 11.39 -20.09 16.33
N LEU A 285 10.72 -20.74 15.38
CA LEU A 285 9.96 -20.03 14.36
C LEU A 285 8.82 -19.22 14.99
N VAL A 286 8.59 -18.03 14.44
CA VAL A 286 7.44 -17.21 14.75
C VAL A 286 6.33 -17.57 13.77
N TYR A 287 5.34 -18.31 14.22
CA TYR A 287 4.16 -18.66 13.44
C TYR A 287 3.18 -17.49 13.51
N ARG A 288 2.70 -17.02 12.36
CA ARG A 288 1.77 -15.89 12.27
C ARG A 288 0.53 -16.28 11.51
N GLY A 289 -0.60 -15.68 11.90
CA GLY A 289 -1.86 -15.86 11.19
C GLY A 289 -2.78 -14.69 11.46
N GLY A 290 -3.68 -14.44 10.52
CA GLY A 290 -4.65 -13.38 10.66
C GLY A 290 -5.64 -13.36 9.50
N PHE A 291 -6.66 -12.54 9.66
CA PHE A 291 -7.60 -12.24 8.59
C PHE A 291 -7.96 -10.76 8.59
N ARG A 292 -8.44 -10.27 7.45
CA ARG A 292 -8.95 -8.92 7.31
C ARG A 292 -10.19 -8.87 6.45
N VAL A 293 -11.06 -7.94 6.80
CA VAL A 293 -12.24 -7.57 6.01
C VAL A 293 -12.18 -6.07 5.83
N GLU A 294 -12.29 -5.61 4.60
CA GLU A 294 -12.21 -4.21 4.23
C GLU A 294 -13.39 -3.82 3.34
N ASP A 295 -14.04 -2.73 3.69
CA ASP A 295 -14.89 -1.96 2.79
C ASP A 295 -14.05 -0.75 2.35
N SER A 296 -13.65 -0.73 1.09
CA SER A 296 -12.75 0.32 0.57
C SER A 296 -13.40 1.71 0.55
N GLY A 297 -14.73 1.78 0.68
CA GLY A 297 -15.52 2.99 0.45
C GLY A 297 -15.73 3.30 -1.04
N LEU A 298 -15.07 2.59 -1.94
CA LEU A 298 -15.25 2.72 -3.38
C LEU A 298 -16.56 2.04 -3.80
N HIS A 299 -17.43 2.81 -4.47
CA HIS A 299 -18.66 2.32 -5.08
C HIS A 299 -18.58 2.56 -6.58
N ILE A 300 -18.83 1.53 -7.36
CA ILE A 300 -18.91 1.57 -8.83
C ILE A 300 -20.29 1.03 -9.21
N ASP A 301 -21.08 1.79 -9.96
CA ASP A 301 -22.46 1.46 -10.31
C ASP A 301 -23.29 1.02 -9.07
N ASN A 302 -23.16 1.78 -7.98
CA ASN A 302 -23.78 1.51 -6.67
C ASN A 302 -23.33 0.20 -5.98
N GLN A 303 -22.33 -0.53 -6.51
CA GLN A 303 -21.76 -1.72 -5.88
C GLN A 303 -20.56 -1.33 -5.00
N SER A 304 -20.60 -1.71 -3.72
CA SER A 304 -19.46 -1.50 -2.80
C SER A 304 -18.34 -2.49 -3.11
N ILE A 305 -17.13 -1.99 -3.26
CA ILE A 305 -15.93 -2.80 -3.48
C ILE A 305 -15.34 -3.21 -2.13
N LYS A 306 -15.55 -4.47 -1.79
CA LYS A 306 -15.09 -5.09 -0.54
C LYS A 306 -13.94 -6.05 -0.78
N GLU A 307 -13.11 -6.23 0.26
CA GLU A 307 -12.00 -7.16 0.23
C GLU A 307 -12.00 -8.03 1.49
N VAL A 308 -11.68 -9.31 1.30
CA VAL A 308 -11.47 -10.29 2.39
C VAL A 308 -10.17 -11.00 2.12
N GLY A 309 -9.29 -11.08 3.13
CA GLY A 309 -8.01 -11.76 3.02
C GLY A 309 -7.69 -12.59 4.27
N PHE A 310 -7.09 -13.77 4.06
CA PHE A 310 -6.52 -14.62 5.10
C PHE A 310 -5.02 -14.71 4.87
N ASN A 311 -4.26 -14.54 5.94
CA ASN A 311 -2.81 -14.61 5.87
C ASN A 311 -2.24 -15.58 6.90
N PHE A 312 -1.14 -16.21 6.54
CA PHE A 312 -0.30 -16.98 7.44
C PHE A 312 1.17 -16.78 7.07
N GLY A 313 2.06 -17.03 8.00
CA GLY A 313 3.46 -16.82 7.73
C GLY A 313 4.40 -17.31 8.82
N PHE A 314 5.68 -17.24 8.51
CA PHE A 314 6.76 -17.68 9.37
C PHE A 314 7.82 -16.59 9.52
N GLY A 315 8.21 -16.30 10.74
CA GLY A 315 9.39 -15.50 11.03
C GLY A 315 10.55 -16.42 11.39
N ILE A 316 11.63 -16.34 10.63
CA ILE A 316 12.82 -17.14 10.79
C ILE A 316 13.86 -16.27 11.48
N PRO A 317 14.22 -16.52 12.75
CA PRO A 317 15.32 -15.80 13.40
C PRO A 317 16.64 -16.23 12.74
N PHE A 318 17.40 -15.25 12.30
CA PHE A 318 18.74 -15.42 11.74
C PHE A 318 19.80 -14.96 12.74
N GLN A 319 21.08 -15.13 12.43
CA GLN A 319 22.17 -14.79 13.33
C GLN A 319 22.02 -13.41 13.99
N GLY A 320 22.14 -13.35 15.30
CA GLY A 320 21.95 -12.15 16.09
C GLY A 320 20.46 -11.80 16.24
N PHE A 321 20.06 -10.58 15.83
CA PHE A 321 18.69 -10.06 15.92
C PHE A 321 18.07 -9.81 14.55
N SER A 322 18.66 -10.37 13.50
CA SER A 322 18.12 -10.32 12.14
C SER A 322 17.01 -11.35 11.96
N SER A 323 16.07 -11.08 11.07
CA SER A 323 14.97 -12.00 10.77
C SER A 323 14.60 -11.98 9.30
N ILE A 324 14.19 -13.14 8.80
CA ILE A 324 13.53 -13.30 7.50
C ILE A 324 12.08 -13.67 7.78
N ASN A 325 11.16 -12.98 7.18
CA ASN A 325 9.73 -13.19 7.33
C ASN A 325 9.16 -13.64 5.99
N LEU A 326 8.52 -14.80 5.96
CA LEU A 326 7.82 -15.33 4.82
C LEU A 326 6.31 -15.33 5.14
N GLY A 327 5.53 -14.68 4.30
CA GLY A 327 4.08 -14.58 4.44
C GLY A 327 3.37 -15.03 3.18
N PHE A 328 2.19 -15.60 3.38
CA PHE A 328 1.28 -16.00 2.33
C PHE A 328 -0.08 -15.37 2.61
N GLU A 329 -0.72 -14.87 1.60
CA GLU A 329 -2.06 -14.31 1.71
C GLU A 329 -2.93 -14.80 0.56
N VAL A 330 -4.18 -15.16 0.89
CA VAL A 330 -5.21 -15.51 -0.09
C VAL A 330 -6.45 -14.70 0.19
N GLY A 331 -7.10 -14.19 -0.85
CA GLY A 331 -8.29 -13.40 -0.67
C GLY A 331 -9.00 -13.06 -1.96
N LYS A 332 -10.00 -12.22 -1.81
CA LYS A 332 -10.79 -11.71 -2.93
C LYS A 332 -11.13 -10.23 -2.72
N ARG A 333 -11.21 -9.49 -3.82
CA ARG A 333 -11.61 -8.08 -3.88
C ARG A 333 -12.66 -7.89 -4.96
N GLY A 334 -13.65 -7.02 -4.71
CA GLY A 334 -14.68 -6.68 -5.68
C GLY A 334 -15.78 -7.73 -5.81
N THR A 335 -16.54 -7.63 -6.89
CA THR A 335 -17.71 -8.45 -7.20
C THR A 335 -17.88 -8.56 -8.71
N THR A 336 -18.53 -9.61 -9.18
CA THR A 336 -18.95 -9.76 -10.61
C THR A 336 -20.32 -9.13 -10.88
N ASN A 337 -21.04 -8.66 -9.87
CA ASN A 337 -22.35 -8.02 -10.07
C ASN A 337 -22.19 -6.73 -10.88
N ALA A 338 -23.24 -6.38 -11.64
CA ALA A 338 -23.29 -5.19 -12.49
C ALA A 338 -22.17 -5.11 -13.52
N GLY A 339 -21.71 -6.26 -14.05
CA GLY A 339 -20.63 -6.33 -15.04
C GLY A 339 -19.23 -5.98 -14.50
N LEU A 340 -19.07 -5.87 -13.18
CA LEU A 340 -17.78 -5.57 -12.56
C LEU A 340 -16.85 -6.80 -12.54
N ILE A 341 -15.59 -6.55 -12.18
CA ILE A 341 -14.56 -7.59 -12.11
C ILE A 341 -14.26 -7.91 -10.64
N GLN A 342 -14.34 -9.20 -10.29
CA GLN A 342 -13.83 -9.72 -9.04
C GLN A 342 -12.38 -10.19 -9.21
N GLU A 343 -11.50 -9.73 -8.35
CA GLU A 343 -10.11 -10.16 -8.25
C GLU A 343 -9.97 -11.21 -7.15
N ASN A 344 -9.41 -12.37 -7.47
CA ASN A 344 -8.92 -13.33 -6.49
C ASN A 344 -7.40 -13.27 -6.50
N PHE A 345 -6.79 -13.16 -5.32
CA PHE A 345 -5.35 -13.02 -5.21
C PHE A 345 -4.73 -14.09 -4.32
N PHE A 346 -3.53 -14.50 -4.72
CA PHE A 346 -2.59 -15.23 -3.89
C PHE A 346 -1.27 -14.49 -3.87
N SER A 347 -0.85 -14.05 -2.69
CA SER A 347 0.36 -13.25 -2.51
C SER A 347 1.41 -14.01 -1.71
N VAL A 348 2.66 -13.93 -2.14
CA VAL A 348 3.84 -14.37 -1.37
C VAL A 348 4.63 -13.14 -0.99
N ARG A 349 4.88 -12.96 0.30
CA ARG A 349 5.59 -11.80 0.86
C ARG A 349 6.88 -12.23 1.52
N LEU A 350 7.98 -11.62 1.12
CA LEU A 350 9.29 -11.78 1.73
C LEU A 350 9.68 -10.48 2.41
N GLY A 351 9.90 -10.53 3.71
CA GLY A 351 10.43 -9.42 4.49
C GLY A 351 11.79 -9.79 5.09
N MET A 352 12.77 -8.92 4.92
CA MET A 352 14.10 -9.05 5.53
C MET A 352 14.32 -7.90 6.50
N SER A 353 14.83 -8.23 7.68
CA SER A 353 15.16 -7.26 8.72
C SER A 353 16.57 -7.57 9.22
N LEU A 354 17.50 -6.67 8.94
CA LEU A 354 18.89 -6.74 9.42
C LEU A 354 19.04 -5.77 10.58
N SER A 355 19.46 -6.25 11.73
CA SER A 355 19.62 -5.44 12.93
C SER A 355 21.03 -5.42 13.43
N ASP A 356 21.54 -4.23 13.77
CA ASP A 356 22.88 -4.01 14.27
C ASP A 356 22.90 -3.04 15.46
N LEU A 357 23.98 -3.09 16.24
CA LEU A 357 24.24 -2.17 17.35
C LEU A 357 25.17 -1.05 16.88
N TRP A 358 24.62 0.15 16.71
CA TRP A 358 25.42 1.35 16.43
C TRP A 358 25.67 2.15 17.72
N PHE A 359 26.68 3.01 17.67
CA PHE A 359 27.08 3.90 18.78
C PHE A 359 27.58 3.17 20.04
N VAL A 360 28.07 1.94 19.91
CA VAL A 360 28.76 1.24 20.97
C VAL A 360 30.24 1.63 20.92
N LYS A 361 30.74 2.26 22.00
CA LYS A 361 32.20 2.52 22.13
C LYS A 361 32.93 1.19 22.22
N ASN A 362 33.78 0.93 21.26
CA ASN A 362 34.74 -0.18 21.39
C ASN A 362 35.66 0.13 22.60
N LYS A 363 35.60 -0.72 23.63
CA LYS A 363 36.57 -0.68 24.69
C LYS A 363 37.85 -1.37 24.14
N TYR A 364 38.84 -0.58 23.82
CA TYR A 364 40.17 -1.10 23.62
C TYR A 364 40.70 -1.45 25.01
N ASN A 365 40.95 -2.73 25.25
CA ASN A 365 41.70 -3.19 26.40
C ASN A 365 43.18 -3.08 26.10
#